data_e3d68ca2c9b27a9530942fa1a3482dc5
#
_entry.id   e3d68ca2c9b27a9530942fa1a3482dc5
#
_cell.length_a   1.000
_cell.length_b   1.000
_cell.length_c   1.000
_cell.angle_alpha   90.00
_cell.angle_beta   90.00
_cell.angle_gamma   90.00
#
_symmetry.space_group_name_H-M   'P 1'
#
loop_
_entity.id
_entity.type
_entity.pdbx_description
1 polymer ?
#
loop_
_entity_poly.entity_id
_entity_poly.type
_entity_poly.pdbx_seq_one_letter_code
_entity_poly.pdbx_strand_id
1 'polypeptide(L)'
;MRGVRVIVLSDTHAPRRWKSCPPAVAAVLRGADLILHAGDVCTASVLDELAQYAPVIAVVGNNDDPDVAAWGAAQTAAFSVAGLRVAMIHDSGPAAGRLVRMRLKFPEADLVVFGHSHIPLDSGGDGGFRIFNPGSPTDRRRQPHGTLGVLRVADGALVDAKIVPVS
;
A
#
# COMPACT_ATOMS: atom_id res chain seq x y z
N MET A 1 -21.15 -5.18 -11.61
CA MET A 1 -19.92 -6.00 -11.60
C MET A 1 -19.22 -5.86 -10.28
N ARG A 2 -18.76 -6.97 -9.72
CA ARG A 2 -18.21 -7.00 -8.36
C ARG A 2 -16.90 -6.20 -8.21
N GLY A 3 -16.00 -6.23 -9.14
CA GLY A 3 -14.69 -5.62 -9.00
C GLY A 3 -13.74 -6.36 -8.05
N VAL A 4 -12.48 -5.97 -8.08
CA VAL A 4 -11.42 -6.51 -7.23
C VAL A 4 -11.24 -5.60 -6.02
N ARG A 5 -11.29 -6.19 -4.81
CA ARG A 5 -11.08 -5.47 -3.56
C ARG A 5 -9.62 -5.58 -3.17
N VAL A 6 -8.93 -4.45 -3.14
CA VAL A 6 -7.51 -4.35 -2.84
C VAL A 6 -7.34 -3.63 -1.50
N ILE A 7 -6.63 -4.27 -0.58
CA ILE A 7 -6.27 -3.66 0.70
C ILE A 7 -4.83 -3.21 0.63
N VAL A 8 -4.58 -1.97 1.00
CA VAL A 8 -3.26 -1.34 0.91
C VAL A 8 -2.76 -1.02 2.31
N LEU A 9 -1.58 -1.53 2.64
CA LEU A 9 -0.90 -1.29 3.91
C LEU A 9 0.50 -0.74 3.66
N SER A 10 1.05 -0.07 4.65
CA SER A 10 2.44 0.39 4.64
C SER A 10 2.92 0.67 6.05
N ASP A 11 4.24 0.60 6.25
CA ASP A 11 4.89 1.09 7.47
C ASP A 11 4.35 0.41 8.74
N THR A 12 4.22 -0.91 8.71
CA THR A 12 3.72 -1.70 9.84
C THR A 12 4.74 -1.87 10.96
N HIS A 13 6.03 -1.77 10.66
CA HIS A 13 7.15 -1.72 11.61
C HIS A 13 7.13 -2.84 12.67
N ALA A 14 7.13 -4.10 12.19
CA ALA A 14 7.21 -5.26 13.08
C ALA A 14 8.68 -5.49 13.57
N PRO A 15 8.87 -6.09 14.72
CA PRO A 15 7.85 -6.50 15.70
C PRO A 15 7.44 -5.37 16.65
N ARG A 16 8.08 -4.24 16.55
CA ARG A 16 7.91 -3.15 17.54
C ARG A 16 6.47 -2.61 17.54
N ARG A 17 5.92 -2.39 16.35
CA ARG A 17 4.56 -1.84 16.17
C ARG A 17 3.54 -2.88 15.73
N TRP A 18 4.00 -4.04 15.30
CA TRP A 18 3.15 -5.14 14.85
C TRP A 18 3.67 -6.46 15.43
N LYS A 19 3.06 -6.90 16.51
CA LYS A 19 3.36 -8.22 17.11
C LYS A 19 2.53 -9.32 16.46
N SER A 20 1.29 -8.99 16.12
CA SER A 20 0.36 -9.80 15.36
C SER A 20 -0.64 -8.87 14.68
N CYS A 21 -1.38 -9.39 13.71
CA CYS A 21 -2.36 -8.58 12.98
C CYS A 21 -3.40 -7.99 13.96
N PRO A 22 -3.52 -6.67 14.06
CA PRO A 22 -4.54 -6.08 14.92
C PRO A 22 -5.96 -6.49 14.50
N PRO A 23 -6.88 -6.72 15.44
CA PRO A 23 -8.24 -7.15 15.11
C PRO A 23 -8.98 -6.24 14.11
N ALA A 24 -8.80 -4.94 14.22
CA ALA A 24 -9.43 -3.98 13.30
C ALA A 24 -8.88 -4.11 11.87
N VAL A 25 -7.58 -4.41 11.73
CA VAL A 25 -6.95 -4.68 10.44
C VAL A 25 -7.44 -6.02 9.88
N ALA A 26 -7.47 -7.06 10.71
CA ALA A 26 -7.95 -8.38 10.32
C ALA A 26 -9.39 -8.33 9.78
N ALA A 27 -10.25 -7.53 10.42
CA ALA A 27 -11.62 -7.36 9.97
C ALA A 27 -11.73 -6.83 8.54
N VAL A 28 -10.84 -5.90 8.17
CA VAL A 28 -10.78 -5.35 6.82
C VAL A 28 -10.20 -6.36 5.84
N LEU A 29 -9.17 -7.11 6.25
CA LEU A 29 -8.46 -8.09 5.39
C LEU A 29 -9.35 -9.25 4.96
N ARG A 30 -10.37 -9.60 5.74
CA ARG A 30 -11.23 -10.77 5.44
C ARG A 30 -11.95 -10.71 4.11
N GLY A 31 -12.13 -9.56 3.53
CA GLY A 31 -12.76 -9.44 2.20
C GLY A 31 -11.78 -9.10 1.08
N ALA A 32 -10.48 -9.18 1.32
CA ALA A 32 -9.47 -8.81 0.34
C ALA A 32 -9.37 -9.85 -0.79
N ASP A 33 -9.25 -9.36 -2.02
CA ASP A 33 -8.88 -10.17 -3.18
C ASP A 33 -7.37 -10.05 -3.44
N LEU A 34 -6.77 -8.93 -3.05
CA LEU A 34 -5.34 -8.66 -3.19
C LEU A 34 -4.91 -7.73 -2.06
N ILE A 35 -3.70 -7.93 -1.57
CA ILE A 35 -3.08 -7.07 -0.54
C ILE A 35 -1.81 -6.46 -1.11
N LEU A 36 -1.65 -5.15 -0.94
CA LEU A 36 -0.44 -4.42 -1.30
C LEU A 36 0.23 -3.92 -0.02
N HIS A 37 1.55 -4.08 0.07
CA HIS A 37 2.34 -3.52 1.17
C HIS A 37 3.45 -2.64 0.60
N ALA A 38 3.40 -1.37 0.93
CA ALA A 38 4.29 -0.36 0.36
C ALA A 38 5.62 -0.18 1.13
N GLY A 39 6.04 -1.19 1.88
CA GLY A 39 7.35 -1.23 2.52
C GLY A 39 7.36 -0.84 4.00
N ASP A 40 8.54 -1.00 4.62
CA ASP A 40 8.75 -0.88 6.07
C ASP A 40 7.86 -1.84 6.86
N VAL A 41 7.82 -3.07 6.41
CA VAL A 41 7.24 -4.18 7.14
C VAL A 41 8.18 -4.65 8.27
N CYS A 42 9.46 -4.47 8.06
CA CYS A 42 10.63 -4.83 8.84
C CYS A 42 10.96 -6.32 8.82
N THR A 43 10.01 -7.21 9.09
CA THR A 43 10.24 -8.66 9.06
C THR A 43 9.25 -9.36 8.12
N ALA A 44 9.72 -10.37 7.39
CA ALA A 44 8.91 -11.10 6.42
C ALA A 44 7.73 -11.86 7.03
N SER A 45 7.76 -12.13 8.34
CA SER A 45 6.65 -12.80 9.03
C SER A 45 5.32 -12.07 8.90
N VAL A 46 5.33 -10.75 8.79
CA VAL A 46 4.11 -9.96 8.54
C VAL A 46 3.52 -10.29 7.17
N LEU A 47 4.38 -10.43 6.16
CA LEU A 47 3.94 -10.76 4.80
C LEU A 47 3.33 -12.16 4.76
N ASP A 48 3.89 -13.13 5.50
CA ASP A 48 3.32 -14.46 5.65
C ASP A 48 1.94 -14.40 6.32
N GLU A 49 1.81 -13.59 7.36
CA GLU A 49 0.53 -13.40 8.06
C GLU A 49 -0.53 -12.79 7.12
N LEU A 50 -0.16 -11.76 6.37
CA LEU A 50 -1.06 -11.15 5.38
C LEU A 50 -1.44 -12.12 4.26
N ALA A 51 -0.51 -12.95 3.81
CA ALA A 51 -0.73 -13.93 2.74
C ALA A 51 -1.78 -15.00 3.11
N GLN A 52 -2.11 -15.16 4.38
CA GLN A 52 -3.20 -16.03 4.81
C GLN A 52 -4.58 -15.49 4.42
N TYR A 53 -4.69 -14.19 4.16
CA TYR A 53 -5.96 -13.55 3.78
C TYR A 53 -6.13 -13.47 2.26
N ALA A 54 -5.08 -13.14 1.52
CA ALA A 54 -5.10 -12.96 0.07
C ALA A 54 -3.66 -12.90 -0.46
N PRO A 55 -3.45 -13.02 -1.79
CA PRO A 55 -2.14 -12.78 -2.38
C PRO A 55 -1.59 -11.40 -2.01
N VAL A 56 -0.27 -11.32 -1.78
CA VAL A 56 0.42 -10.10 -1.36
C VAL A 56 1.47 -9.71 -2.39
N ILE A 57 1.46 -8.43 -2.77
CA ILE A 57 2.54 -7.80 -3.52
C ILE A 57 3.16 -6.75 -2.62
N ALA A 58 4.47 -6.80 -2.42
CA ALA A 58 5.17 -5.91 -1.50
C ALA A 58 6.39 -5.28 -2.15
N VAL A 59 6.76 -4.09 -1.70
CA VAL A 59 8.05 -3.46 -2.01
C VAL A 59 8.88 -3.30 -0.73
N VAL A 60 10.19 -3.15 -0.90
CA VAL A 60 11.14 -3.00 0.20
C VAL A 60 11.18 -1.54 0.63
N GLY A 61 11.10 -1.31 1.93
CA GLY A 61 11.30 0.01 2.56
C GLY A 61 12.71 0.14 3.14
N ASN A 62 12.99 1.31 3.68
CA ASN A 62 14.31 1.64 4.21
C ASN A 62 14.64 0.94 5.56
N ASN A 63 13.64 0.42 6.26
CA ASN A 63 13.82 -0.29 7.53
C ASN A 63 13.62 -1.80 7.41
N ASP A 64 13.57 -2.34 6.21
CA ASP A 64 13.28 -3.75 6.01
C ASP A 64 14.53 -4.62 6.14
N ASP A 65 14.39 -5.74 6.85
CA ASP A 65 15.43 -6.76 6.97
C ASP A 65 15.63 -7.48 5.62
N PRO A 66 16.79 -8.10 5.38
CA PRO A 66 17.05 -8.82 4.13
C PRO A 66 16.05 -9.94 3.80
N ASP A 67 15.39 -10.51 4.82
CA ASP A 67 14.37 -11.54 4.62
C ASP A 67 13.14 -11.03 3.85
N VAL A 68 12.87 -9.74 3.89
CA VAL A 68 11.77 -9.13 3.14
C VAL A 68 12.02 -9.21 1.63
N ALA A 69 13.24 -8.89 1.19
CA ALA A 69 13.61 -9.05 -0.21
C ALA A 69 13.63 -10.54 -0.62
N ALA A 70 14.12 -11.41 0.26
CA ALA A 70 14.13 -12.85 0.03
C ALA A 70 12.71 -13.44 -0.06
N TRP A 71 11.74 -12.84 0.61
CA TRP A 71 10.33 -13.22 0.52
C TRP A 71 9.75 -12.97 -0.88
N GLY A 72 10.29 -11.99 -1.60
CA GLY A 72 9.87 -11.63 -2.95
C GLY A 72 9.56 -10.14 -3.15
N ALA A 73 9.79 -9.30 -2.14
CA ALA A 73 9.62 -7.87 -2.28
C ALA A 73 10.79 -7.27 -3.08
N ALA A 74 10.48 -6.33 -3.96
CA ALA A 74 11.47 -5.61 -4.77
C ALA A 74 11.48 -4.12 -4.40
N GLN A 75 12.47 -3.37 -4.91
CA GLN A 75 12.54 -1.92 -4.67
C GLN A 75 11.33 -1.19 -5.23
N THR A 76 10.87 -1.61 -6.39
CA THR A 76 9.63 -1.13 -7.03
C THR A 76 8.88 -2.32 -7.59
N ALA A 77 7.57 -2.15 -7.77
CA ALA A 77 6.73 -3.14 -8.42
C ALA A 77 5.83 -2.45 -9.45
N ALA A 78 5.54 -3.17 -10.54
CA ALA A 78 4.59 -2.71 -11.54
C ALA A 78 3.78 -3.91 -12.00
N PHE A 79 2.45 -3.78 -11.98
CA PHE A 79 1.53 -4.87 -12.26
C PHE A 79 0.16 -4.32 -12.66
N SER A 80 -0.72 -5.18 -13.15
CA SER A 80 -2.11 -4.81 -13.47
C SER A 80 -3.09 -5.51 -12.56
N VAL A 81 -4.13 -4.81 -12.16
CA VAL A 81 -5.25 -5.33 -11.39
C VAL A 81 -6.53 -5.00 -12.16
N ALA A 82 -7.23 -6.02 -12.64
CA ALA A 82 -8.45 -5.85 -13.44
C ALA A 82 -8.30 -4.78 -14.53
N GLY A 83 -7.13 -4.74 -15.18
CA GLY A 83 -6.81 -3.78 -16.24
C GLY A 83 -6.27 -2.43 -15.77
N LEU A 84 -6.30 -2.13 -14.48
CA LEU A 84 -5.68 -0.91 -13.93
C LEU A 84 -4.17 -1.15 -13.77
N ARG A 85 -3.35 -0.25 -14.30
CA ARG A 85 -1.88 -0.34 -14.19
C ARG A 85 -1.42 0.33 -12.90
N VAL A 86 -0.81 -0.45 -12.02
CA VAL A 86 -0.38 -0.01 -10.69
C VAL A 86 1.13 -0.11 -10.59
N ALA A 87 1.76 0.91 -10.01
CA ALA A 87 3.16 0.86 -9.60
C ALA A 87 3.26 1.14 -8.11
N MET A 88 4.31 0.59 -7.49
CA MET A 88 4.58 0.77 -6.06
C MET A 88 6.02 1.14 -5.83
N ILE A 89 6.24 2.03 -4.88
CA ILE A 89 7.56 2.41 -4.35
C ILE A 89 7.36 2.82 -2.89
N HIS A 90 8.33 2.52 -2.02
CA HIS A 90 8.21 2.90 -0.61
C HIS A 90 8.30 4.41 -0.42
N ASP A 91 9.37 5.03 -0.91
CA ASP A 91 9.64 6.45 -0.73
C ASP A 91 9.42 7.22 -2.05
N SER A 92 8.41 8.06 -2.08
CA SER A 92 8.08 8.90 -3.23
C SER A 92 8.82 10.25 -3.23
N GLY A 93 9.67 10.50 -2.23
CA GLY A 93 10.37 11.76 -2.07
C GLY A 93 9.52 12.85 -1.40
N PRO A 94 10.00 14.10 -1.40
CA PRO A 94 9.31 15.22 -0.76
C PRO A 94 7.89 15.45 -1.27
N ALA A 95 7.04 16.05 -0.43
CA ALA A 95 5.67 16.38 -0.80
C ALA A 95 5.58 17.30 -2.02
N ALA A 96 6.47 18.29 -2.09
CA ALA A 96 6.53 19.21 -3.22
C ALA A 96 6.90 18.46 -4.51
N GLY A 97 6.09 18.60 -5.56
CA GLY A 97 6.33 17.99 -6.86
C GLY A 97 6.12 16.50 -6.94
N ARG A 98 5.55 15.89 -5.90
CA ARG A 98 5.40 14.42 -5.80
C ARG A 98 4.57 13.84 -6.94
N LEU A 99 3.44 14.44 -7.25
CA LEU A 99 2.55 13.95 -8.31
C LEU A 99 3.27 13.89 -9.67
N VAL A 100 3.96 14.98 -10.02
CA VAL A 100 4.73 15.08 -11.28
C VAL A 100 5.88 14.08 -11.27
N ARG A 101 6.61 13.99 -10.16
CA ARG A 101 7.76 13.07 -10.04
C ARG A 101 7.34 11.61 -10.20
N MET A 102 6.21 11.20 -9.60
CA MET A 102 5.71 9.84 -9.71
C MET A 102 5.20 9.53 -11.11
N ARG A 103 4.58 10.50 -11.77
CA ARG A 103 4.15 10.35 -13.16
C ARG A 103 5.33 10.17 -14.12
N LEU A 104 6.41 10.90 -13.90
CA LEU A 104 7.62 10.77 -14.71
C LEU A 104 8.36 9.47 -14.45
N LYS A 105 8.40 9.02 -13.18
CA LYS A 105 9.07 7.77 -12.81
C LYS A 105 8.32 6.53 -13.32
N PHE A 106 7.00 6.57 -13.30
CA PHE A 106 6.13 5.46 -13.70
C PHE A 106 5.16 5.91 -14.80
N PRO A 107 5.67 6.18 -16.02
CA PRO A 107 4.85 6.77 -17.08
C PRO A 107 3.70 5.88 -17.55
N GLU A 108 3.80 4.56 -17.33
CA GLU A 108 2.77 3.60 -17.72
C GLU A 108 1.70 3.39 -16.63
N ALA A 109 1.90 3.90 -15.42
CA ALA A 109 0.99 3.64 -14.31
C ALA A 109 -0.23 4.56 -14.34
N ASP A 110 -1.38 4.01 -13.98
CA ASP A 110 -2.60 4.77 -13.70
C ASP A 110 -2.66 5.16 -12.21
N LEU A 111 -2.07 4.35 -11.35
CA LEU A 111 -2.01 4.54 -9.90
C LEU A 111 -0.62 4.23 -9.39
N VAL A 112 -0.06 5.09 -8.55
CA VAL A 112 1.17 4.83 -7.80
C VAL A 112 0.84 4.76 -6.31
N VAL A 113 1.20 3.65 -5.68
CA VAL A 113 1.05 3.41 -4.24
C VAL A 113 2.42 3.58 -3.58
N PHE A 114 2.46 4.32 -2.49
CA PHE A 114 3.70 4.59 -1.74
C PHE A 114 3.42 4.66 -0.24
N GLY A 115 4.47 4.80 0.56
CA GLY A 115 4.38 4.88 2.02
C GLY A 115 5.38 5.88 2.59
N HIS A 116 6.19 5.44 3.55
CA HIS A 116 7.31 6.13 4.18
C HIS A 116 6.90 7.27 5.13
N SER A 117 6.03 8.18 4.71
CA SER A 117 5.65 9.34 5.54
C SER A 117 4.70 9.01 6.69
N HIS A 118 4.02 7.88 6.64
CA HIS A 118 2.90 7.51 7.53
C HIS A 118 1.70 8.45 7.42
N ILE A 119 1.68 9.33 6.42
CA ILE A 119 0.62 10.32 6.22
C ILE A 119 -0.30 9.83 5.11
N PRO A 120 -1.56 9.49 5.42
CA PRO A 120 -2.50 9.06 4.39
C PRO A 120 -2.72 10.15 3.35
N LEU A 121 -2.76 9.76 2.09
CA LEU A 121 -2.94 10.67 0.98
C LEU A 121 -3.66 9.97 -0.17
N ASP A 122 -4.67 10.60 -0.70
CA ASP A 122 -5.31 10.21 -1.96
C ASP A 122 -5.38 11.44 -2.83
N SER A 123 -4.56 11.50 -3.87
CA SER A 123 -4.43 12.68 -4.72
C SER A 123 -4.43 12.29 -6.19
N GLY A 124 -5.25 12.97 -6.98
CA GLY A 124 -5.32 12.78 -8.42
C GLY A 124 -4.82 13.98 -9.19
N GLY A 125 -4.38 13.74 -10.40
CA GLY A 125 -4.00 14.76 -11.37
C GLY A 125 -4.82 14.62 -12.65
N ASP A 126 -4.47 15.45 -13.64
CA ASP A 126 -5.10 15.40 -14.94
C ASP A 126 -4.86 14.03 -15.62
N GLY A 127 -5.81 13.60 -16.45
CA GLY A 127 -5.71 12.36 -17.19
C GLY A 127 -5.93 11.10 -16.35
N GLY A 128 -6.49 11.23 -15.15
CA GLY A 128 -6.84 10.11 -14.30
C GLY A 128 -5.69 9.49 -13.51
N PHE A 129 -4.47 9.99 -13.62
CA PHE A 129 -3.34 9.52 -12.83
C PHE A 129 -3.53 9.87 -11.35
N ARG A 130 -3.28 8.91 -10.46
CA ARG A 130 -3.46 9.08 -9.01
C ARG A 130 -2.26 8.54 -8.24
N ILE A 131 -2.02 9.14 -7.08
CA ILE A 131 -1.06 8.64 -6.08
C ILE A 131 -1.79 8.39 -4.78
N PHE A 132 -1.39 7.34 -4.07
CA PHE A 132 -2.10 6.86 -2.88
C PHE A 132 -1.12 6.38 -1.82
N ASN A 133 -1.23 6.94 -0.62
CA ASN A 133 -0.53 6.48 0.58
C ASN A 133 -1.57 6.04 1.60
N PRO A 134 -1.56 4.77 2.04
CA PRO A 134 -2.54 4.29 3.01
C PRO A 134 -2.32 4.80 4.43
N GLY A 135 -1.21 5.48 4.70
CA GLY A 135 -0.76 5.76 6.05
C GLY A 135 -0.17 4.51 6.70
N SER A 136 -0.10 4.47 8.02
CA SER A 136 0.32 3.29 8.77
C SER A 136 -0.80 2.82 9.69
N PRO A 137 -1.12 1.52 9.72
CA PRO A 137 -2.15 1.01 10.61
C PRO A 137 -1.69 0.88 12.07
N THR A 138 -0.39 0.87 12.30
CA THR A 138 0.20 0.53 13.60
C THR A 138 1.18 1.57 14.14
N ASP A 139 1.76 2.40 13.28
CA ASP A 139 2.66 3.49 13.66
C ASP A 139 2.17 4.81 13.10
N ARG A 140 1.11 5.33 13.70
CA ARG A 140 0.42 6.52 13.20
C ARG A 140 1.21 7.82 13.36
N ARG A 141 2.25 7.82 14.15
CA ARG A 141 3.04 9.03 14.48
C ARG A 141 2.12 10.17 14.94
N ARG A 142 2.08 11.29 14.22
CA ARG A 142 1.27 12.46 14.57
C ARG A 142 -0.15 12.43 14.00
N GLN A 143 -0.50 11.37 13.27
CA GLN A 143 -1.84 11.25 12.71
C GLN A 143 -2.85 10.89 13.81
N PRO A 144 -4.12 11.31 13.70
CA PRO A 144 -5.13 11.03 14.72
C PRO A 144 -5.46 9.53 14.81
N HIS A 145 -5.30 8.79 13.72
CA HIS A 145 -5.63 7.36 13.64
C HIS A 145 -4.57 6.59 12.88
N GLY A 146 -4.40 5.31 13.22
CA GLY A 146 -3.82 4.34 12.31
C GLY A 146 -4.77 4.12 11.15
N THR A 147 -4.23 3.97 9.93
CA THR A 147 -5.05 3.87 8.72
C THR A 147 -4.53 2.80 7.77
N LEU A 148 -5.41 2.36 6.89
CA LEU A 148 -5.07 1.55 5.71
C LEU A 148 -5.92 2.01 4.54
N GLY A 149 -5.63 1.49 3.35
CA GLY A 149 -6.39 1.79 2.15
C GLY A 149 -7.29 0.64 1.74
N VAL A 150 -8.48 0.98 1.25
CA VAL A 150 -9.38 0.04 0.61
C VAL A 150 -9.71 0.56 -0.78
N LEU A 151 -9.31 -0.19 -1.80
CA LEU A 151 -9.54 0.17 -3.18
C LEU A 151 -10.49 -0.85 -3.82
N ARG A 152 -11.32 -0.38 -4.74
CA ARG A 152 -12.08 -1.26 -5.62
C ARG A 152 -11.72 -0.93 -7.07
N VAL A 153 -11.35 -1.97 -7.80
CA VAL A 153 -10.90 -1.85 -9.20
C VAL A 153 -11.79 -2.72 -10.07
N ALA A 154 -12.28 -2.16 -11.15
CA ALA A 154 -13.08 -2.89 -12.14
C ALA A 154 -12.88 -2.28 -13.52
N ASP A 155 -12.77 -3.13 -14.54
CA ASP A 155 -12.73 -2.73 -15.95
C ASP A 155 -11.68 -1.65 -16.26
N GLY A 156 -10.48 -1.81 -15.69
CA GLY A 156 -9.37 -0.89 -15.90
C GLY A 156 -9.45 0.42 -15.15
N ALA A 157 -10.42 0.57 -14.24
CA ALA A 157 -10.64 1.81 -13.50
C ALA A 157 -10.60 1.60 -11.98
N LEU A 158 -10.08 2.59 -11.28
CA LEU A 158 -10.20 2.69 -9.82
C LEU A 158 -11.58 3.27 -9.51
N VAL A 159 -12.54 2.39 -9.18
CA VAL A 159 -13.96 2.77 -8.98
C VAL A 159 -14.21 3.39 -7.63
N ASP A 160 -13.42 2.99 -6.62
CA ASP A 160 -13.53 3.54 -5.27
C ASP A 160 -12.19 3.46 -4.58
N ALA A 161 -11.88 4.46 -3.77
CA ALA A 161 -10.67 4.51 -2.97
C ALA A 161 -10.98 5.17 -1.62
N LYS A 162 -10.64 4.48 -0.53
CA LYS A 162 -10.91 4.97 0.83
C LYS A 162 -9.69 4.81 1.69
N ILE A 163 -9.46 5.79 2.56
CA ILE A 163 -8.54 5.70 3.68
C ILE A 163 -9.38 5.39 4.90
N VAL A 164 -9.13 4.24 5.52
CA VAL A 164 -9.97 3.68 6.58
C VAL A 164 -9.21 3.73 7.91
N PRO A 165 -9.75 4.40 8.94
CA PRO A 165 -9.15 4.34 10.27
C PRO A 165 -9.33 2.96 10.89
N VAL A 166 -8.27 2.47 11.55
CA VAL A 166 -8.24 1.17 12.22
C VAL A 166 -7.81 1.26 13.69
N SER A 167 -7.73 2.50 14.20
CA SER A 167 -7.46 2.72 15.63
C SER A 167 -8.17 3.97 16.14
#